data_4200ab53a0eefb2b607890803f239365
#
_entry.id   4200ab53a0eefb2b607890803f239365
#
_cell.length_a   1.000
_cell.length_b   1.000
_cell.length_c   1.000
_cell.angle_alpha   90.00
_cell.angle_beta   90.00
_cell.angle_gamma   90.00
#
_symmetry.space_group_name_H-M   'P 1'
#
loop_
_entity.id
_entity.type
_entity.pdbx_description
1 polymer ?
#
loop_
_entity_poly.entity_id
_entity_poly.type
_entity_poly.pdbx_seq_one_letter_code
_entity_poly.pdbx_strand_id
1 'polypeptide(L)'
;MKVLYLGCFCEPTISTFIKECTKGVITVSATTFQKALLAGCNECGIRPDYIVNVPDIGSFPFRCNNLFFSKSKFEYASIKGVNASFFNVTYLKKCSIYHTIMREAKLWLNKNREEKVTILVYSLIYPYLKAAIDLKKMYPNVQICCIVLDLPEYFGDSTSLLYRFLGNLETKRIYSLVPSVDSFVLLTKYMREKLNVGLRPSLLLEGIYNPVCIVPQKKRKKTILDFYRFDLTD
;
A
#
# COMPACT_ATOMS: atom_id res chain seq x y z
N MET A 1 9.10 -4.97 -20.64
CA MET A 1 8.00 -5.00 -19.67
C MET A 1 8.27 -3.89 -18.66
N LYS A 2 7.29 -3.06 -18.39
CA LYS A 2 7.38 -1.93 -17.44
C LYS A 2 6.58 -2.21 -16.17
N VAL A 3 6.99 -1.65 -15.05
CA VAL A 3 6.30 -1.82 -13.76
C VAL A 3 5.90 -0.46 -13.19
N LEU A 4 4.60 -0.28 -12.96
CA LEU A 4 4.03 0.86 -12.25
C LEU A 4 3.65 0.44 -10.84
N TYR A 5 4.23 1.07 -9.82
CA TYR A 5 3.89 0.80 -8.43
C TYR A 5 2.86 1.79 -7.89
N LEU A 6 1.76 1.28 -7.35
CA LEU A 6 0.76 2.06 -6.62
C LEU A 6 0.98 1.84 -5.13
N GLY A 7 1.56 2.85 -4.46
CA GLY A 7 1.96 2.78 -3.07
C GLY A 7 1.24 3.78 -2.15
N CYS A 8 1.37 3.54 -0.84
CA CYS A 8 0.79 4.42 0.18
C CYS A 8 1.78 4.69 1.34
N PHE A 9 3.07 4.80 1.02
CA PHE A 9 4.08 5.00 2.05
C PHE A 9 4.42 6.48 2.27
N CYS A 10 4.93 6.76 3.47
CA CYS A 10 5.47 8.06 3.81
C CYS A 10 6.93 8.14 3.34
N GLU A 11 7.16 8.78 2.18
CA GLU A 11 8.50 8.99 1.67
C GLU A 11 9.22 10.12 2.44
N PRO A 12 10.58 10.20 2.40
CA PRO A 12 11.34 11.08 3.28
C PRO A 12 11.00 12.57 3.15
N THR A 13 10.70 13.09 1.94
CA THR A 13 10.54 14.54 1.72
C THR A 13 9.26 15.09 2.34
N ILE A 14 8.21 14.26 2.48
CA ILE A 14 6.94 14.67 3.11
C ILE A 14 6.80 14.18 4.55
N SER A 15 7.77 13.42 5.06
CA SER A 15 7.66 12.76 6.39
C SER A 15 7.50 13.75 7.54
N THR A 16 8.23 14.84 7.53
CA THR A 16 8.16 15.90 8.53
C THR A 16 6.79 16.58 8.50
N PHE A 17 6.33 16.97 7.33
CA PHE A 17 5.02 17.59 7.15
C PHE A 17 3.87 16.68 7.60
N ILE A 18 3.94 15.37 7.28
CA ILE A 18 2.94 14.40 7.73
C ILE A 18 2.93 14.29 9.27
N LYS A 19 4.11 14.28 9.92
CA LYS A 19 4.20 14.26 11.38
C LYS A 19 3.57 15.48 12.01
N GLU A 20 3.81 16.67 11.46
CA GLU A 20 3.28 17.93 11.96
C GLU A 20 1.75 18.03 11.83
N CYS A 21 1.18 17.53 10.73
CA CYS A 21 -0.26 17.61 10.50
C CYS A 21 -1.07 16.45 11.09
N THR A 22 -0.43 15.33 11.49
CA THR A 22 -1.12 14.15 12.03
C THR A 22 -1.44 14.32 13.52
N LYS A 23 -2.67 14.00 13.89
CA LYS A 23 -3.13 13.91 15.28
C LYS A 23 -3.02 12.48 15.79
N GLY A 24 -2.22 12.26 16.82
CA GLY A 24 -2.04 10.95 17.44
C GLY A 24 -0.92 10.11 16.81
N VAL A 25 -1.03 8.79 16.93
CA VAL A 25 0.01 7.85 16.51
C VAL A 25 0.03 7.67 14.99
N ILE A 26 1.23 7.70 14.41
CA ILE A 26 1.46 7.39 12.99
C ILE A 26 1.84 5.92 12.88
N THR A 27 1.06 5.15 12.13
CA THR A 27 1.39 3.76 11.80
C THR A 27 2.53 3.72 10.80
N VAL A 28 3.69 3.17 11.21
CA VAL A 28 4.89 3.13 10.36
C VAL A 28 5.10 1.78 9.67
N SER A 29 4.41 0.72 10.10
CA SER A 29 4.59 -0.65 9.60
C SER A 29 4.43 -0.75 8.07
N ALA A 30 3.34 -0.21 7.53
CA ALA A 30 3.08 -0.19 6.09
C ALA A 30 4.16 0.57 5.31
N THR A 31 4.64 1.70 5.85
CA THR A 31 5.72 2.48 5.25
C THR A 31 7.04 1.70 5.27
N THR A 32 7.38 1.07 6.40
CA THR A 32 8.62 0.29 6.55
C THR A 32 8.64 -0.91 5.60
N PHE A 33 7.52 -1.63 5.51
CA PHE A 33 7.39 -2.75 4.59
C PHE A 33 7.60 -2.31 3.14
N GLN A 34 6.89 -1.28 2.68
CA GLN A 34 7.00 -0.80 1.29
C GLN A 34 8.43 -0.31 0.96
N LYS A 35 9.07 0.39 1.89
CA LYS A 35 10.45 0.84 1.72
C LYS A 35 11.42 -0.33 1.58
N ALA A 36 11.30 -1.34 2.43
CA ALA A 36 12.15 -2.53 2.36
C ALA A 36 11.90 -3.33 1.08
N LEU A 37 10.63 -3.47 0.66
CA LEU A 37 10.27 -4.12 -0.60
C LEU A 37 10.89 -3.41 -1.81
N LEU A 38 10.75 -2.09 -1.90
CA LEU A 38 11.29 -1.30 -3.01
C LEU A 38 12.83 -1.33 -3.05
N ALA A 39 13.48 -1.29 -1.88
CA ALA A 39 14.92 -1.44 -1.78
C ALA A 39 15.39 -2.84 -2.24
N GLY A 40 14.75 -3.90 -1.77
CA GLY A 40 15.05 -5.27 -2.18
C GLY A 40 14.82 -5.51 -3.68
N CYS A 41 13.74 -5.00 -4.24
CA CYS A 41 13.50 -5.04 -5.69
C CYS A 41 14.63 -4.34 -6.47
N ASN A 42 15.10 -3.19 -5.99
CA ASN A 42 16.21 -2.47 -6.62
C ASN A 42 17.52 -3.27 -6.57
N GLU A 43 17.85 -3.90 -5.44
CA GLU A 43 19.01 -4.75 -5.28
C GLU A 43 18.96 -5.98 -6.20
N CYS A 44 17.77 -6.55 -6.40
CA CYS A 44 17.56 -7.67 -7.33
C CYS A 44 17.50 -7.25 -8.81
N GLY A 45 17.64 -5.96 -9.14
CA GLY A 45 17.53 -5.47 -10.50
C GLY A 45 16.11 -5.48 -11.08
N ILE A 46 15.10 -5.75 -10.26
CA ILE A 46 13.66 -5.83 -10.63
C ILE A 46 12.92 -4.66 -9.97
N ARG A 47 13.33 -3.45 -10.29
CA ARG A 47 12.70 -2.26 -9.69
C ARG A 47 11.49 -1.79 -10.50
N PRO A 48 10.49 -1.18 -9.85
CA PRO A 48 9.46 -0.44 -10.56
C PRO A 48 10.05 0.70 -11.40
N ASP A 49 9.46 0.98 -12.57
CA ASP A 49 9.88 2.09 -13.43
C ASP A 49 9.34 3.43 -12.93
N TYR A 50 8.20 3.40 -12.24
CA TYR A 50 7.57 4.60 -11.69
C TYR A 50 6.69 4.29 -10.48
N ILE A 51 6.57 5.27 -9.58
CA ILE A 51 5.73 5.17 -8.38
C ILE A 51 4.65 6.24 -8.43
N VAL A 52 3.39 5.84 -8.29
CA VAL A 52 2.27 6.72 -7.92
C VAL A 52 1.94 6.44 -6.45
N ASN A 53 2.24 7.39 -5.59
CA ASN A 53 2.11 7.26 -4.15
C ASN A 53 1.03 8.20 -3.60
N VAL A 54 0.20 7.71 -2.69
CA VAL A 54 -0.68 8.53 -1.86
C VAL A 54 -0.45 8.14 -0.42
N PRO A 55 0.23 8.96 0.38
CA PRO A 55 0.61 8.61 1.75
C PRO A 55 -0.60 8.17 2.59
N ASP A 56 -0.46 7.09 3.35
CA ASP A 56 -1.48 6.67 4.29
C ASP A 56 -1.42 7.55 5.54
N ILE A 57 -2.45 8.39 5.69
CA ILE A 57 -2.60 9.34 6.80
C ILE A 57 -4.04 9.36 7.28
N GLY A 58 -4.25 9.78 8.51
CA GLY A 58 -5.58 9.98 9.05
C GLY A 58 -6.37 11.08 8.33
N SER A 59 -7.71 11.00 8.36
CA SER A 59 -8.57 11.97 7.67
C SER A 59 -8.81 13.24 8.47
N PHE A 60 -8.92 14.38 7.77
CA PHE A 60 -9.37 15.65 8.31
C PHE A 60 -10.89 15.57 8.67
N PRO A 61 -11.33 16.19 9.76
CA PRO A 61 -10.56 16.96 10.74
C PRO A 61 -10.06 16.12 11.92
N PHE A 62 -10.47 14.84 12.04
CA PHE A 62 -10.33 14.05 13.26
C PHE A 62 -8.91 13.57 13.53
N ARG A 63 -8.20 13.10 12.50
CA ARG A 63 -6.86 12.51 12.62
C ARG A 63 -5.76 13.28 11.91
N CYS A 64 -6.10 14.37 11.23
CA CYS A 64 -5.15 15.24 10.53
C CYS A 64 -5.67 16.67 10.51
N ASN A 65 -4.75 17.64 10.63
CA ASN A 65 -5.08 19.07 10.54
C ASN A 65 -5.12 19.58 9.10
N ASN A 66 -4.67 18.78 8.13
CA ASN A 66 -4.58 19.21 6.76
C ASN A 66 -5.70 18.66 5.88
N LEU A 67 -6.39 19.56 5.19
CA LEU A 67 -7.52 19.29 4.31
C LEU A 67 -7.10 18.79 2.93
N PHE A 68 -5.97 19.27 2.43
CA PHE A 68 -5.51 19.00 1.06
C PHE A 68 -4.02 18.73 1.04
N PHE A 69 -3.62 17.70 0.30
CA PHE A 69 -2.23 17.36 0.05
C PHE A 69 -1.90 17.69 -1.39
N SER A 70 -0.88 18.55 -1.58
CA SER A 70 -0.42 18.95 -2.89
C SER A 70 0.43 17.88 -3.54
N LYS A 71 0.45 17.89 -4.88
CA LYS A 71 1.31 17.00 -5.66
C LYS A 71 2.78 17.38 -5.46
N SER A 72 3.64 16.38 -5.23
CA SER A 72 5.09 16.54 -5.22
C SER A 72 5.77 15.39 -5.96
N LYS A 73 6.90 15.69 -6.61
CA LYS A 73 7.75 14.65 -7.20
C LYS A 73 8.76 14.20 -6.17
N PHE A 74 9.13 12.93 -6.22
CA PHE A 74 10.19 12.38 -5.37
C PHE A 74 10.99 11.31 -6.13
N GLU A 75 12.10 10.93 -5.54
CA GLU A 75 12.88 9.77 -5.94
C GLU A 75 13.18 8.92 -4.70
N TYR A 76 12.95 7.63 -4.80
CA TYR A 76 13.22 6.67 -3.74
C TYR A 76 13.86 5.41 -4.33
N ALA A 77 15.01 4.96 -3.77
CA ALA A 77 15.76 3.81 -4.27
C ALA A 77 16.02 3.89 -5.80
N SER A 78 16.40 5.08 -6.29
CA SER A 78 16.61 5.38 -7.72
C SER A 78 15.37 5.20 -8.60
N ILE A 79 14.17 5.16 -8.00
CA ILE A 79 12.89 5.08 -8.70
C ILE A 79 12.21 6.45 -8.62
N LYS A 80 11.86 7.01 -9.78
CA LYS A 80 11.10 8.26 -9.85
C LYS A 80 9.65 8.03 -9.46
N GLY A 81 9.07 8.96 -8.73
CA GLY A 81 7.69 8.86 -8.30
C GLY A 81 7.00 10.20 -8.11
N VAL A 82 5.73 10.11 -7.81
CA VAL A 82 4.88 11.27 -7.49
C VAL A 82 4.02 10.96 -6.26
N ASN A 83 4.04 11.84 -5.28
CA ASN A 83 2.97 11.94 -4.31
C ASN A 83 1.81 12.64 -4.99
N ALA A 84 0.72 11.95 -5.20
CA ALA A 84 -0.42 12.48 -5.90
C ALA A 84 -1.23 13.41 -4.97
N SER A 85 -1.75 14.52 -5.50
CA SER A 85 -2.57 15.45 -4.72
C SER A 85 -3.94 14.85 -4.40
N PHE A 86 -4.46 15.06 -3.19
CA PHE A 86 -5.79 14.58 -2.81
C PHE A 86 -6.43 15.42 -1.70
N PHE A 87 -7.76 15.39 -1.67
CA PHE A 87 -8.55 15.94 -0.57
C PHE A 87 -8.65 14.90 0.55
N ASN A 88 -8.19 15.29 1.75
CA ASN A 88 -8.11 14.44 2.93
C ASN A 88 -9.36 14.51 3.83
N VAL A 89 -10.53 14.77 3.27
CA VAL A 89 -11.77 14.87 4.01
C VAL A 89 -12.39 13.50 4.21
N THR A 90 -12.81 13.19 5.44
CA THR A 90 -13.58 11.96 5.74
C THR A 90 -14.72 11.81 4.74
N TYR A 91 -14.99 10.61 4.25
CA TYR A 91 -15.91 10.22 3.19
C TYR A 91 -15.49 10.60 1.75
N LEU A 92 -14.90 11.78 1.50
CA LEU A 92 -14.45 12.19 0.16
C LEU A 92 -13.04 11.68 -0.18
N LYS A 93 -12.24 11.39 0.85
CA LYS A 93 -10.84 10.96 0.70
C LYS A 93 -10.67 9.80 -0.29
N LYS A 94 -11.46 8.74 -0.15
CA LYS A 94 -11.35 7.54 -1.01
C LYS A 94 -11.67 7.84 -2.48
N CYS A 95 -12.68 8.67 -2.72
CA CYS A 95 -13.03 9.13 -4.07
C CYS A 95 -11.89 9.98 -4.66
N SER A 96 -11.37 10.92 -3.88
CA SER A 96 -10.24 11.76 -4.29
C SER A 96 -8.99 10.94 -4.61
N ILE A 97 -8.66 9.94 -3.77
CA ILE A 97 -7.52 9.02 -4.00
C ILE A 97 -7.72 8.25 -5.31
N TYR A 98 -8.90 7.68 -5.54
CA TYR A 98 -9.20 6.98 -6.79
C TYR A 98 -8.95 7.86 -8.02
N HIS A 99 -9.52 9.06 -8.05
CA HIS A 99 -9.38 9.96 -9.20
C HIS A 99 -7.95 10.43 -9.41
N THR A 100 -7.21 10.69 -8.34
CA THR A 100 -5.82 11.14 -8.47
C THR A 100 -4.90 10.01 -8.94
N ILE A 101 -5.08 8.77 -8.45
CA ILE A 101 -4.35 7.60 -8.95
C ILE A 101 -4.66 7.39 -10.45
N MET A 102 -5.94 7.44 -10.83
CA MET A 102 -6.35 7.31 -12.24
C MET A 102 -5.66 8.37 -13.12
N ARG A 103 -5.61 9.62 -12.67
CA ARG A 103 -4.97 10.71 -13.41
C ARG A 103 -3.46 10.48 -13.58
N GLU A 104 -2.74 10.24 -12.49
CA GLU A 104 -1.29 10.11 -12.52
C GLU A 104 -0.84 8.83 -13.26
N ALA A 105 -1.53 7.73 -13.03
CA ALA A 105 -1.26 6.47 -13.72
C ALA A 105 -1.54 6.56 -15.22
N LYS A 106 -2.64 7.19 -15.64
CA LYS A 106 -2.93 7.45 -17.07
C LYS A 106 -1.84 8.28 -17.75
N LEU A 107 -1.33 9.32 -17.08
CA LEU A 107 -0.25 10.15 -17.62
C LEU A 107 1.01 9.33 -17.90
N TRP A 108 1.31 8.36 -17.03
CA TRP A 108 2.46 7.49 -17.21
C TRP A 108 2.18 6.38 -18.24
N LEU A 109 1.02 5.73 -18.20
CA LEU A 109 0.63 4.68 -19.14
C LEU A 109 0.55 5.18 -20.58
N ASN A 110 0.07 6.42 -20.78
CA ASN A 110 0.02 7.01 -22.13
C ASN A 110 1.40 7.17 -22.78
N LYS A 111 2.45 7.31 -21.98
CA LYS A 111 3.85 7.37 -22.46
C LYS A 111 4.44 6.00 -22.71
N ASN A 112 3.79 4.93 -22.25
CA ASN A 112 4.27 3.54 -22.33
C ASN A 112 3.24 2.62 -22.98
N ARG A 113 2.45 3.12 -23.93
CA ARG A 113 1.33 2.38 -24.55
C ARG A 113 1.75 1.11 -25.28
N GLU A 114 2.93 1.11 -25.89
CA GLU A 114 3.47 -0.02 -26.65
C GLU A 114 4.10 -1.11 -25.76
N GLU A 115 4.28 -0.80 -24.48
CA GLU A 115 4.95 -1.68 -23.54
C GLU A 115 3.94 -2.59 -22.81
N LYS A 116 4.34 -3.82 -22.51
CA LYS A 116 3.63 -4.64 -21.53
C LYS A 116 3.87 -4.04 -20.15
N VAL A 117 2.81 -3.72 -19.43
CA VAL A 117 2.87 -3.06 -18.12
C VAL A 117 2.28 -3.96 -17.05
N THR A 118 2.99 -4.10 -15.92
CA THR A 118 2.44 -4.64 -14.69
C THR A 118 2.18 -3.49 -13.71
N ILE A 119 0.93 -3.34 -13.29
CA ILE A 119 0.58 -2.46 -12.16
C ILE A 119 0.72 -3.28 -10.88
N LEU A 120 1.71 -2.92 -10.07
CA LEU A 120 1.94 -3.52 -8.76
C LEU A 120 1.18 -2.71 -7.71
N VAL A 121 0.10 -3.28 -7.16
CA VAL A 121 -0.79 -2.62 -6.20
C VAL A 121 -0.42 -3.03 -4.79
N TYR A 122 -0.11 -2.04 -3.94
CA TYR A 122 0.12 -2.29 -2.53
C TYR A 122 -1.20 -2.39 -1.77
N SER A 123 -1.44 -3.59 -1.22
CA SER A 123 -2.57 -3.95 -0.38
C SER A 123 -3.95 -3.93 -1.08
N LEU A 124 -4.93 -4.57 -0.43
CA LEU A 124 -6.32 -4.65 -0.90
C LEU A 124 -7.11 -3.37 -0.54
N ILE A 125 -6.52 -2.20 -0.75
CA ILE A 125 -7.16 -0.91 -0.47
C ILE A 125 -8.08 -0.55 -1.64
N TYR A 126 -9.38 -0.36 -1.38
CA TYR A 126 -10.41 -0.20 -2.40
C TYR A 126 -10.07 0.81 -3.52
N PRO A 127 -9.72 2.09 -3.26
CA PRO A 127 -9.46 3.05 -4.34
C PRO A 127 -8.25 2.68 -5.22
N TYR A 128 -7.24 2.00 -4.67
CA TYR A 128 -6.07 1.56 -5.44
C TYR A 128 -6.40 0.40 -6.35
N LEU A 129 -7.04 -0.63 -5.79
CA LEU A 129 -7.44 -1.82 -6.54
C LEU A 129 -8.45 -1.47 -7.62
N LYS A 130 -9.46 -0.64 -7.29
CA LYS A 130 -10.46 -0.16 -8.26
C LYS A 130 -9.81 0.63 -9.39
N ALA A 131 -8.87 1.53 -9.10
CA ALA A 131 -8.15 2.30 -10.10
C ALA A 131 -7.32 1.38 -11.01
N ALA A 132 -6.58 0.41 -10.47
CA ALA A 132 -5.80 -0.53 -11.25
C ALA A 132 -6.68 -1.35 -12.21
N ILE A 133 -7.83 -1.82 -11.75
CA ILE A 133 -8.77 -2.60 -12.58
C ILE A 133 -9.38 -1.74 -13.68
N ASP A 134 -9.75 -0.51 -13.41
CA ASP A 134 -10.30 0.39 -14.42
C ASP A 134 -9.22 0.79 -15.45
N LEU A 135 -7.96 0.96 -15.02
CA LEU A 135 -6.84 1.14 -15.93
C LEU A 135 -6.61 -0.09 -16.81
N LYS A 136 -6.66 -1.31 -16.26
CA LYS A 136 -6.56 -2.55 -17.04
C LYS A 136 -7.63 -2.65 -18.12
N LYS A 137 -8.86 -2.22 -17.82
CA LYS A 137 -9.94 -2.17 -18.84
C LYS A 137 -9.68 -1.17 -19.97
N MET A 138 -8.95 -0.09 -19.68
CA MET A 138 -8.63 0.95 -20.66
C MET A 138 -7.36 0.67 -21.46
N TYR A 139 -6.45 -0.15 -20.92
CA TYR A 139 -5.15 -0.47 -21.49
C TYR A 139 -4.98 -1.99 -21.56
N PRO A 140 -5.21 -2.63 -22.72
CA PRO A 140 -5.19 -4.11 -22.85
C PRO A 140 -3.83 -4.76 -22.54
N ASN A 141 -2.75 -3.99 -22.61
CA ASN A 141 -1.38 -4.40 -22.30
C ASN A 141 -1.04 -4.37 -20.79
N VAL A 142 -2.02 -4.04 -19.93
CA VAL A 142 -1.85 -3.92 -18.49
C VAL A 142 -2.27 -5.20 -17.78
N GLN A 143 -1.39 -5.69 -16.90
CA GLN A 143 -1.66 -6.74 -15.92
C GLN A 143 -1.58 -6.18 -14.50
N ILE A 144 -2.26 -6.82 -13.56
CA ILE A 144 -2.30 -6.41 -12.15
C ILE A 144 -1.67 -7.48 -11.28
N CYS A 145 -0.66 -7.08 -10.49
CA CYS A 145 -0.13 -7.87 -9.39
C CYS A 145 -0.48 -7.19 -8.07
N CYS A 146 -1.17 -7.88 -7.18
CA CYS A 146 -1.55 -7.32 -5.88
C CYS A 146 -0.69 -7.91 -4.76
N ILE A 147 -0.07 -7.04 -3.95
CA ILE A 147 0.65 -7.42 -2.74
C ILE A 147 -0.36 -7.38 -1.60
N VAL A 148 -0.63 -8.51 -0.97
CA VAL A 148 -1.62 -8.64 0.10
C VAL A 148 -0.91 -8.89 1.41
N LEU A 149 -0.95 -7.89 2.30
CA LEU A 149 -0.40 -7.99 3.66
C LEU A 149 -1.47 -8.40 4.67
N ASP A 150 -2.66 -7.79 4.53
CA ASP A 150 -3.80 -8.02 5.40
C ASP A 150 -5.05 -8.27 4.57
N LEU A 151 -5.97 -9.07 5.10
CA LEU A 151 -7.29 -9.25 4.50
C LEU A 151 -8.20 -8.07 4.86
N PRO A 152 -9.14 -7.70 3.97
CA PRO A 152 -9.98 -6.51 4.17
C PRO A 152 -10.78 -6.48 5.47
N GLU A 153 -11.11 -7.63 6.05
CA GLU A 153 -11.82 -7.74 7.32
C GLU A 153 -11.02 -7.26 8.54
N TYR A 154 -9.69 -7.16 8.40
CA TYR A 154 -8.80 -6.67 9.46
C TYR A 154 -8.46 -5.18 9.31
N PHE A 155 -9.05 -4.48 8.32
CA PHE A 155 -8.84 -3.05 8.12
C PHE A 155 -9.68 -2.20 9.08
N GLY A 156 -9.21 -2.04 10.29
CA GLY A 156 -9.71 -1.08 11.28
C GLY A 156 -10.80 -1.63 12.19
N ASP A 157 -10.53 -1.53 13.48
CA ASP A 157 -11.51 -1.73 14.54
C ASP A 157 -12.27 -0.44 14.82
N SER A 158 -13.56 -0.43 14.54
CA SER A 158 -14.43 0.66 14.94
C SER A 158 -15.55 0.15 15.84
N THR A 159 -15.74 0.83 16.98
CA THR A 159 -16.84 0.55 17.91
C THR A 159 -18.20 1.05 17.39
N SER A 160 -18.18 1.96 16.40
CA SER A 160 -19.42 2.53 15.81
C SER A 160 -20.08 1.57 14.84
N LEU A 161 -21.38 1.31 15.03
CA LEU A 161 -22.18 0.43 14.16
C LEU A 161 -22.19 0.92 12.69
N LEU A 162 -22.27 2.23 12.47
CA LEU A 162 -22.24 2.81 11.12
C LEU A 162 -20.89 2.54 10.42
N TYR A 163 -19.77 2.72 11.11
CA TYR A 163 -18.46 2.44 10.54
C TYR A 163 -18.25 0.96 10.25
N ARG A 164 -18.77 0.07 11.11
CA ARG A 164 -18.75 -1.38 10.86
C ARG A 164 -19.57 -1.76 9.63
N PHE A 165 -20.75 -1.18 9.48
CA PHE A 165 -21.60 -1.39 8.30
C PHE A 165 -20.90 -0.92 7.00
N LEU A 166 -20.34 0.28 6.99
CA LEU A 166 -19.60 0.82 5.85
C LEU A 166 -18.34 0.01 5.55
N GLY A 167 -17.64 -0.46 6.58
CA GLY A 167 -16.47 -1.37 6.44
C GLY A 167 -16.85 -2.70 5.80
N ASN A 168 -17.96 -3.31 6.22
CA ASN A 168 -18.47 -4.56 5.63
C ASN A 168 -18.86 -4.37 4.15
N LEU A 169 -19.47 -3.24 3.79
CA LEU A 169 -19.77 -2.93 2.39
C LEU A 169 -18.48 -2.76 1.56
N GLU A 170 -17.49 -2.10 2.11
CA GLU A 170 -16.19 -1.94 1.46
C GLU A 170 -15.48 -3.28 1.29
N THR A 171 -15.45 -4.11 2.32
CA THR A 171 -14.92 -5.48 2.27
C THR A 171 -15.56 -6.28 1.13
N LYS A 172 -16.89 -6.27 1.02
CA LYS A 172 -17.61 -6.93 -0.08
C LYS A 172 -17.21 -6.38 -1.45
N ARG A 173 -17.07 -5.06 -1.59
CA ARG A 173 -16.61 -4.42 -2.82
C ARG A 173 -15.18 -4.83 -3.18
N ILE A 174 -14.26 -4.88 -2.21
CA ILE A 174 -12.90 -5.35 -2.44
C ILE A 174 -12.90 -6.79 -2.94
N TYR A 175 -13.61 -7.70 -2.27
CA TYR A 175 -13.70 -9.11 -2.69
C TYR A 175 -14.31 -9.26 -4.09
N SER A 176 -15.26 -8.43 -4.50
CA SER A 176 -15.81 -8.45 -5.86
C SER A 176 -14.79 -8.00 -6.94
N LEU A 177 -13.75 -7.30 -6.55
CA LEU A 177 -12.67 -6.86 -7.45
C LEU A 177 -11.53 -7.88 -7.56
N VAL A 178 -11.31 -8.73 -6.55
CA VAL A 178 -10.23 -9.73 -6.49
C VAL A 178 -10.18 -10.65 -7.73
N PRO A 179 -11.29 -11.12 -8.32
CA PRO A 179 -11.25 -11.93 -9.54
C PRO A 179 -10.58 -11.28 -10.75
N SER A 180 -10.52 -9.95 -10.80
CA SER A 180 -9.89 -9.18 -11.90
C SER A 180 -8.37 -9.02 -11.76
N VAL A 181 -7.78 -9.46 -10.65
CA VAL A 181 -6.34 -9.44 -10.38
C VAL A 181 -5.67 -10.64 -11.05
N ASP A 182 -4.56 -10.42 -11.74
CA ASP A 182 -3.87 -11.46 -12.51
C ASP A 182 -2.91 -12.29 -11.67
N SER A 183 -2.24 -11.67 -10.69
CA SER A 183 -1.26 -12.35 -9.85
C SER A 183 -1.19 -11.74 -8.46
N PHE A 184 -0.61 -12.48 -7.51
CA PHE A 184 -0.56 -12.07 -6.10
C PHE A 184 0.82 -12.28 -5.49
N VAL A 185 1.17 -11.39 -4.56
CA VAL A 185 2.19 -11.62 -3.53
C VAL A 185 1.45 -11.68 -2.19
N LEU A 186 1.51 -12.82 -1.53
CA LEU A 186 0.73 -13.09 -0.31
C LEU A 186 1.67 -13.23 0.88
N LEU A 187 1.28 -12.72 2.02
CA LEU A 187 2.05 -12.84 3.25
C LEU A 187 1.89 -14.22 3.92
N THR A 188 0.74 -14.86 3.75
CA THR A 188 0.47 -16.18 4.31
C THR A 188 -0.25 -17.09 3.32
N LYS A 189 -0.09 -18.42 3.49
CA LYS A 189 -0.79 -19.42 2.68
C LYS A 189 -2.31 -19.34 2.82
N TYR A 190 -2.80 -18.99 4.00
CA TYR A 190 -4.23 -18.82 4.30
C TYR A 190 -4.92 -17.80 3.40
N MET A 191 -4.20 -16.71 3.04
CA MET A 191 -4.74 -15.67 2.13
C MET A 191 -5.07 -16.23 0.74
N ARG A 192 -4.37 -17.27 0.27
CA ARG A 192 -4.64 -17.89 -1.02
C ARG A 192 -6.06 -18.47 -1.10
N GLU A 193 -6.48 -19.15 -0.03
CA GLU A 193 -7.82 -19.75 0.06
C GLU A 193 -8.88 -18.65 0.23
N LYS A 194 -8.68 -17.75 1.17
CA LYS A 194 -9.61 -16.65 1.46
C LYS A 194 -9.89 -15.75 0.26
N LEU A 195 -8.88 -15.47 -0.57
CA LEU A 195 -9.01 -14.66 -1.77
C LEU A 195 -9.43 -15.46 -3.01
N ASN A 196 -9.66 -16.76 -2.85
CA ASN A 196 -9.97 -17.66 -3.96
C ASN A 196 -9.03 -17.44 -5.16
N VAL A 197 -7.71 -17.46 -4.88
CA VAL A 197 -6.69 -17.21 -5.91
C VAL A 197 -6.75 -18.23 -7.04
N GLY A 198 -7.11 -19.48 -6.74
CA GLY A 198 -7.23 -20.57 -7.72
C GLY A 198 -5.89 -20.87 -8.39
N LEU A 199 -5.90 -20.95 -9.74
CA LEU A 199 -4.71 -21.23 -10.56
C LEU A 199 -3.88 -19.96 -10.90
N ARG A 200 -4.29 -18.77 -10.45
CA ARG A 200 -3.55 -17.53 -10.74
C ARG A 200 -2.16 -17.58 -10.09
N PRO A 201 -1.14 -17.03 -10.77
CA PRO A 201 0.21 -16.96 -10.22
C PRO A 201 0.22 -16.28 -8.86
N SER A 202 0.89 -16.90 -7.88
CA SER A 202 1.04 -16.30 -6.56
C SER A 202 2.38 -16.68 -5.95
N LEU A 203 3.01 -15.68 -5.30
CA LEU A 203 4.23 -15.82 -4.53
C LEU A 203 3.89 -15.69 -3.04
N LEU A 204 4.45 -16.56 -2.20
CA LEU A 204 4.41 -16.42 -0.76
C LEU A 204 5.63 -15.64 -0.29
N LEU A 205 5.41 -14.52 0.42
CA LEU A 205 6.44 -13.66 0.99
C LEU A 205 6.15 -13.49 2.48
N GLU A 206 6.65 -14.42 3.31
CA GLU A 206 6.33 -14.50 4.75
C GLU A 206 6.88 -13.35 5.60
N GLY A 207 7.68 -12.48 5.02
CA GLY A 207 8.21 -11.27 5.67
C GLY A 207 9.29 -10.61 4.83
N ILE A 208 9.62 -9.39 5.22
CA ILE A 208 10.72 -8.63 4.61
C ILE A 208 11.69 -8.26 5.71
N TYR A 209 12.95 -8.59 5.49
CA TYR A 209 14.06 -8.27 6.37
C TYR A 209 14.88 -7.10 5.80
N ASN A 210 15.10 -6.06 6.60
CA ASN A 210 15.98 -4.97 6.23
C ASN A 210 17.31 -5.08 7.02
N PRO A 211 18.41 -5.50 6.38
CA PRO A 211 19.69 -5.71 7.06
C PRO A 211 20.30 -4.43 7.64
N VAL A 212 19.92 -3.26 7.15
CA VAL A 212 20.43 -1.96 7.63
C VAL A 212 19.94 -1.63 9.05
N CYS A 213 18.91 -2.30 9.53
CA CYS A 213 18.36 -2.09 10.89
C CYS A 213 18.99 -2.97 11.97
N ILE A 214 20.02 -3.77 11.67
CA ILE A 214 20.73 -4.52 12.71
C ILE A 214 21.72 -3.58 13.40
N VAL A 215 21.24 -2.86 14.40
CA VAL A 215 22.13 -2.44 15.49
C VAL A 215 22.55 -3.72 16.21
N PRO A 216 23.85 -4.06 16.31
CA PRO A 216 24.28 -5.22 17.07
C PRO A 216 23.80 -5.05 18.50
N GLN A 217 22.71 -5.68 18.86
CA GLN A 217 22.30 -5.72 20.25
C GLN A 217 23.39 -6.50 20.99
N LYS A 218 24.09 -5.83 21.91
CA LYS A 218 24.89 -6.53 22.92
C LYS A 218 24.02 -7.66 23.45
N LYS A 219 24.49 -8.92 23.31
CA LYS A 219 23.80 -10.11 23.81
C LYS A 219 23.48 -9.90 25.29
N ARG A 220 22.28 -9.38 25.60
CA ARG A 220 21.72 -9.49 26.93
C ARG A 220 21.41 -10.98 27.13
N LYS A 221 21.88 -11.56 28.21
CA LYS A 221 21.43 -12.88 28.64
C LYS A 221 19.92 -12.80 28.79
N LYS A 222 19.18 -13.47 27.88
CA LYS A 222 17.73 -13.57 27.96
C LYS A 222 17.40 -14.31 29.25
N THR A 223 16.76 -13.65 30.18
CA THR A 223 16.12 -14.27 31.33
C THR A 223 14.72 -14.73 30.95
N ILE A 224 14.22 -15.76 31.64
CA ILE A 224 12.86 -16.29 31.42
C ILE A 224 11.79 -15.17 31.47
N LEU A 225 12.02 -14.10 32.24
CA LEU A 225 11.16 -12.92 32.33
C LEU A 225 11.08 -12.10 31.04
N ASP A 226 12.05 -12.20 30.13
CA ASP A 226 12.01 -11.48 28.84
C ASP A 226 11.04 -12.14 27.84
N PHE A 227 10.71 -13.42 28.04
CA PHE A 227 9.70 -14.13 27.23
C PHE A 227 8.25 -13.71 27.55
N TYR A 228 7.97 -13.37 28.80
CA TYR A 228 6.62 -12.95 29.23
C TYR A 228 6.32 -11.47 29.01
N ARG A 229 7.30 -10.66 28.66
CA ARG A 229 7.12 -9.22 28.43
C ARG A 229 6.66 -8.88 27.00
N PHE A 230 6.77 -9.81 26.07
CA PHE A 230 6.30 -9.63 24.68
C PHE A 230 4.80 -9.83 24.51
N ASP A 231 4.13 -10.50 25.46
CA ASP A 231 2.68 -10.80 25.37
C ASP A 231 1.79 -9.74 26.05
N LEU A 232 2.33 -8.64 26.56
CA LEU A 232 1.57 -7.65 27.33
C LEU A 232 1.62 -6.21 26.77
N THR A 233 2.20 -6.00 25.59
CA THR A 233 2.33 -4.63 25.03
C THR A 233 2.17 -4.58 23.50
N ASP A 234 1.23 -5.35 22.96
CA ASP A 234 0.74 -5.16 21.58
C ASP A 234 -0.78 -4.95 21.56
#